data_3b7b07db422d1eac19531706e1b4dccb
#
_entry.id   3b7b07db422d1eac19531706e1b4dccb
#
_cell.length_a   1.000
_cell.length_b   1.000
_cell.length_c   1.000
_cell.angle_alpha   90.00
_cell.angle_beta   90.00
_cell.angle_gamma   90.00
#
_symmetry.space_group_name_H-M   'P 1'
#
loop_
_entity.id
_entity.type
_entity.pdbx_description
1 polymer ?
#
loop_
_entity_poly.entity_id
_entity_poly.type
_entity_poly.pdbx_seq_one_letter_code
_entity_poly.pdbx_strand_id
1 'polypeptide(L)'
;IGKSFVTYSISEADEFDRIKKEKEKEKSDEEKKKEEIAEQVAMVNPELAGELNDEKDEEYKPEEIDIKVALKRDIPKGKILLQNAKIITMNGNEIIKRGNILIENNRIIDVSDGEIEIDNEGITVMDMTGKVILPGFIDTHAHMRPSWTLHKFQPFSYAANLAYGVTTTRDPQTGTTDVLTYSDMVDTGKILGPRIY
;
A
#
# COMPACT_ATOMS: atom_id res chain seq x y z
N ILE A 1 3.21 4.62 -3.63
CA ILE A 1 3.12 5.32 -4.93
C ILE A 1 3.71 4.38 -5.96
N GLY A 2 2.96 4.10 -7.04
CA GLY A 2 3.39 3.20 -8.10
C GLY A 2 4.77 3.59 -8.65
N LYS A 3 5.58 2.58 -8.98
CA LYS A 3 6.95 2.77 -9.43
C LYS A 3 7.05 3.03 -10.93
N SER A 4 6.01 2.69 -11.67
CA SER A 4 6.03 2.70 -13.13
C SER A 4 4.88 3.54 -13.69
N PHE A 5 5.17 4.32 -14.70
CA PHE A 5 4.18 4.90 -15.60
C PHE A 5 4.25 4.13 -16.91
N VAL A 6 3.10 3.72 -17.40
CA VAL A 6 2.99 3.07 -18.69
C VAL A 6 2.48 4.10 -19.67
N THR A 7 3.26 4.40 -20.70
CA THR A 7 2.80 5.20 -21.83
C THR A 7 2.13 4.27 -22.83
N TYR A 8 0.87 4.51 -23.08
CA TYR A 8 0.08 3.74 -24.04
C TYR A 8 -0.18 4.61 -25.26
N SER A 9 0.39 4.23 -26.39
CA SER A 9 0.10 4.88 -27.66
C SER A 9 -1.13 4.24 -28.27
N ILE A 10 -2.25 4.97 -28.26
CA ILE A 10 -3.53 4.48 -28.81
C ILE A 10 -3.38 4.12 -30.28
N SER A 11 -2.64 4.93 -31.06
CA SER A 11 -2.45 4.68 -32.48
C SER A 11 -1.62 3.43 -32.78
N GLU A 12 -0.59 3.15 -31.97
CA GLU A 12 0.23 1.94 -32.13
C GLU A 12 -0.50 0.69 -31.66
N ALA A 13 -1.30 0.82 -30.59
CA ALA A 13 -2.14 -0.28 -30.12
C ALA A 13 -3.26 -0.62 -31.14
N ASP A 14 -3.91 0.40 -31.70
CA ASP A 14 -4.92 0.21 -32.76
C ASP A 14 -4.31 -0.44 -34.00
N GLU A 15 -3.08 -0.07 -34.38
CA GLU A 15 -2.36 -0.67 -35.49
C GLU A 15 -1.95 -2.10 -35.18
N PHE A 16 -1.48 -2.38 -33.98
CA PHE A 16 -1.16 -3.73 -33.52
C PHE A 16 -2.39 -4.63 -33.51
N ASP A 17 -3.53 -4.16 -33.00
CA ASP A 17 -4.79 -4.89 -33.00
C ASP A 17 -5.31 -5.15 -34.38
N ARG A 18 -5.09 -4.20 -35.32
CA ARG A 18 -5.45 -4.39 -36.74
C ARG A 18 -4.61 -5.49 -37.39
N ILE A 19 -3.27 -5.42 -37.17
CA ILE A 19 -2.33 -6.42 -37.70
C ILE A 19 -2.63 -7.79 -37.06
N LYS A 20 -2.94 -7.84 -35.77
CA LYS A 20 -3.32 -9.08 -35.09
C LYS A 20 -4.58 -9.69 -35.70
N LYS A 21 -5.61 -8.89 -35.94
CA LYS A 21 -6.86 -9.35 -36.61
C LYS A 21 -6.65 -9.83 -38.03
N GLU A 22 -5.77 -9.18 -38.78
CA GLU A 22 -5.42 -9.61 -40.12
C GLU A 22 -4.68 -10.96 -40.10
N LYS A 23 -3.71 -11.11 -39.20
CA LYS A 23 -2.98 -12.39 -38.95
C LYS A 23 -3.92 -13.51 -38.48
N GLU A 24 -4.84 -13.21 -37.53
CA GLU A 24 -5.85 -14.17 -37.09
C GLU A 24 -6.77 -14.64 -38.21
N LYS A 25 -7.10 -13.75 -39.13
CA LYS A 25 -7.91 -14.08 -40.31
C LYS A 25 -7.15 -14.96 -41.30
N GLU A 26 -5.87 -14.63 -41.53
CA GLU A 26 -4.99 -15.45 -42.36
C GLU A 26 -4.75 -16.83 -41.74
N LYS A 27 -4.52 -16.88 -40.41
CA LYS A 27 -4.40 -18.15 -39.66
C LYS A 27 -5.69 -18.97 -39.74
N SER A 28 -6.86 -18.35 -39.57
CA SER A 28 -8.15 -19.06 -39.69
C SER A 28 -8.36 -19.67 -41.08
N ASP A 29 -7.90 -19.00 -42.10
CA ASP A 29 -7.97 -19.50 -43.47
C ASP A 29 -6.91 -20.58 -43.75
N GLU A 30 -5.72 -20.49 -43.11
CA GLU A 30 -4.71 -21.53 -43.13
C GLU A 30 -5.07 -22.75 -42.28
N GLU A 31 -5.66 -22.55 -41.10
CA GLU A 31 -6.16 -23.62 -40.25
C GLU A 31 -7.24 -24.43 -40.90
N LYS A 32 -8.20 -23.77 -41.59
CA LYS A 32 -9.21 -24.47 -42.37
C LYS A 32 -8.60 -25.30 -43.48
N LYS A 33 -7.55 -24.78 -44.15
CA LYS A 33 -6.81 -25.55 -45.15
C LYS A 33 -6.01 -26.71 -44.55
N LYS A 34 -5.44 -26.50 -43.34
CA LYS A 34 -4.72 -27.53 -42.60
C LYS A 34 -5.68 -28.61 -42.10
N GLU A 35 -6.87 -28.22 -41.59
CA GLU A 35 -7.91 -29.16 -41.20
C GLU A 35 -8.40 -30.00 -42.39
N GLU A 36 -8.65 -29.38 -43.55
CA GLU A 36 -9.01 -30.13 -44.77
C GLU A 36 -7.90 -31.10 -45.19
N ILE A 37 -6.63 -30.68 -45.07
CA ILE A 37 -5.49 -31.54 -45.39
C ILE A 37 -5.32 -32.63 -44.31
N ALA A 38 -5.51 -32.29 -43.01
CA ALA A 38 -5.42 -33.24 -41.90
C ALA A 38 -6.54 -34.31 -42.00
N GLU A 39 -7.76 -33.93 -42.39
CA GLU A 39 -8.83 -34.90 -42.66
C GLU A 39 -8.46 -35.84 -43.80
N GLN A 40 -7.86 -35.30 -44.85
CA GLN A 40 -7.41 -36.13 -46.00
C GLN A 40 -6.24 -37.04 -45.63
N VAL A 41 -5.31 -36.56 -44.75
CA VAL A 41 -4.17 -37.36 -44.28
C VAL A 41 -4.61 -38.39 -43.23
N ALA A 42 -5.57 -38.07 -42.36
CA ALA A 42 -6.10 -39.01 -41.36
C ALA A 42 -6.84 -40.19 -42.01
N MET A 43 -7.41 -39.99 -43.21
CA MET A 43 -7.98 -41.10 -43.97
C MET A 43 -6.92 -42.07 -44.52
N VAL A 44 -5.66 -41.64 -44.62
CA VAL A 44 -4.57 -42.44 -45.23
C VAL A 44 -3.57 -42.93 -44.18
N ASN A 45 -3.33 -42.19 -43.10
CA ASN A 45 -2.42 -42.57 -42.04
C ASN A 45 -2.72 -41.87 -40.72
N PRO A 46 -3.33 -42.56 -39.71
CA PRO A 46 -3.79 -41.95 -38.46
C PRO A 46 -2.67 -41.52 -37.47
N GLU A 47 -1.43 -41.97 -37.63
CA GLU A 47 -0.35 -41.72 -36.69
C GLU A 47 0.37 -40.39 -36.89
N LEU A 48 0.14 -39.66 -37.97
CA LEU A 48 0.80 -38.38 -38.29
C LEU A 48 0.01 -37.12 -37.91
N ALA A 49 -1.15 -37.22 -37.26
CA ALA A 49 -2.05 -36.14 -36.97
C ALA A 49 -1.75 -35.38 -35.64
N GLY A 50 -0.65 -35.74 -34.91
CA GLY A 50 -0.45 -35.31 -33.51
C GLY A 50 0.51 -34.14 -33.26
N GLU A 51 1.21 -33.60 -34.23
CA GLU A 51 2.31 -32.65 -34.01
C GLU A 51 2.13 -31.28 -34.66
N LEU A 52 1.06 -30.58 -34.37
CA LEU A 52 0.93 -29.17 -34.77
C LEU A 52 0.13 -28.41 -33.71
N ASN A 53 0.76 -27.77 -32.75
CA ASN A 53 0.33 -26.48 -32.16
C ASN A 53 1.12 -26.09 -30.93
N ASP A 54 1.95 -25.08 -31.04
CA ASP A 54 2.31 -24.17 -29.91
C ASP A 54 2.88 -22.89 -30.53
N GLU A 55 2.02 -22.01 -31.02
CA GLU A 55 2.39 -20.63 -31.30
C GLU A 55 1.89 -19.76 -30.12
N LYS A 56 2.83 -19.16 -29.39
CA LYS A 56 2.51 -18.19 -28.34
C LYS A 56 1.95 -16.92 -28.97
N ASP A 57 0.77 -16.50 -28.54
CA ASP A 57 0.20 -15.19 -28.89
C ASP A 57 1.16 -14.05 -28.47
N GLU A 58 1.56 -13.22 -29.43
CA GLU A 58 2.29 -12.00 -29.16
C GLU A 58 1.31 -10.94 -28.62
N GLU A 59 1.52 -10.53 -27.38
CA GLU A 59 0.79 -9.41 -26.77
C GLU A 59 1.54 -8.09 -26.99
N TYR A 60 0.79 -7.01 -27.27
CA TYR A 60 1.37 -5.67 -27.30
C TYR A 60 1.98 -5.32 -25.95
N LYS A 61 3.27 -4.98 -25.92
CA LYS A 61 3.98 -4.54 -24.73
C LYS A 61 4.17 -3.03 -24.81
N PRO A 62 3.41 -2.26 -24.00
CA PRO A 62 3.61 -0.82 -23.92
C PRO A 62 4.98 -0.47 -23.36
N GLU A 63 5.50 0.69 -23.73
CA GLU A 63 6.75 1.21 -23.17
C GLU A 63 6.57 1.52 -21.67
N GLU A 64 7.39 0.91 -20.84
CA GLU A 64 7.37 1.07 -19.40
C GLU A 64 8.46 2.07 -18.96
N ILE A 65 8.04 3.18 -18.34
CA ILE A 65 8.95 4.19 -17.83
C ILE A 65 8.92 4.15 -16.30
N ASP A 66 10.03 3.75 -15.70
CA ASP A 66 10.19 3.76 -14.25
C ASP A 66 10.45 5.18 -13.73
N ILE A 67 9.47 5.75 -13.01
CA ILE A 67 9.63 7.03 -12.35
C ILE A 67 9.79 6.83 -10.84
N LYS A 68 10.94 7.22 -10.30
CA LYS A 68 11.19 7.19 -8.86
C LYS A 68 10.84 8.54 -8.25
N VAL A 69 9.77 8.57 -7.46
CA VAL A 69 9.40 9.76 -6.67
C VAL A 69 9.84 9.56 -5.24
N ALA A 70 10.80 10.37 -4.80
CA ALA A 70 11.26 10.38 -3.41
C ALA A 70 10.53 11.48 -2.63
N LEU A 71 9.79 11.07 -1.61
CA LEU A 71 9.10 11.99 -0.68
C LEU A 71 9.72 11.86 0.71
N LYS A 72 9.87 12.98 1.39
CA LYS A 72 10.38 13.01 2.76
C LYS A 72 9.23 12.67 3.72
N ARG A 73 9.50 11.78 4.68
CA ARG A 73 8.58 11.53 5.79
C ARG A 73 8.41 12.79 6.62
N ASP A 74 7.17 13.05 7.04
CA ASP A 74 6.86 14.11 7.98
C ASP A 74 7.16 13.60 9.40
N ILE A 75 8.32 14.00 9.92
CA ILE A 75 8.74 13.70 11.28
C ILE A 75 8.77 15.01 12.05
N PRO A 76 7.85 15.21 13.00
CA PRO A 76 7.86 16.39 13.86
C PRO A 76 9.19 16.49 14.59
N LYS A 77 9.65 17.71 14.82
CA LYS A 77 10.91 17.97 15.55
C LYS A 77 10.60 18.62 16.88
N GLY A 78 11.45 18.35 17.84
CA GLY A 78 11.37 18.92 19.19
C GLY A 78 11.16 17.89 20.28
N LYS A 79 11.06 18.37 21.50
CA LYS A 79 10.89 17.55 22.70
C LYS A 79 9.57 17.87 23.39
N ILE A 80 8.90 16.83 23.85
CA ILE A 80 7.68 16.92 24.65
C ILE A 80 7.87 16.06 25.90
N LEU A 81 7.60 16.64 27.06
CA LEU A 81 7.54 15.92 28.32
C LEU A 81 6.10 15.88 28.80
N LEU A 82 5.54 14.67 28.90
CA LEU A 82 4.25 14.42 29.53
C LEU A 82 4.51 14.04 30.99
N GLN A 83 4.01 14.86 31.93
CA GLN A 83 4.29 14.67 33.36
C GLN A 83 3.05 14.23 34.15
N ASN A 84 3.30 13.50 35.22
CA ASN A 84 2.30 13.17 36.25
C ASN A 84 1.14 12.28 35.77
N ALA A 85 1.31 11.53 34.67
CA ALA A 85 0.30 10.62 34.21
C ALA A 85 0.28 9.30 34.98
N LYS A 86 -0.88 8.65 35.04
CA LYS A 86 -0.91 7.20 35.27
C LYS A 86 -0.56 6.54 33.93
N ILE A 87 0.48 5.69 33.90
CA ILE A 87 0.94 5.06 32.67
C ILE A 87 0.69 3.56 32.74
N ILE A 88 0.03 3.02 31.73
CA ILE A 88 -0.14 1.59 31.50
C ILE A 88 0.81 1.23 30.36
N THR A 89 1.94 0.61 30.71
CA THR A 89 3.02 0.39 29.72
C THR A 89 2.75 -0.72 28.74
N MET A 90 1.79 -1.61 29.06
CA MET A 90 1.54 -2.88 28.36
C MET A 90 2.74 -3.84 28.37
N ASN A 91 3.70 -3.61 29.24
CA ASN A 91 4.79 -4.54 29.54
C ASN A 91 4.33 -5.47 30.69
N GLY A 92 3.69 -6.57 30.36
CA GLY A 92 3.01 -7.42 31.32
C GLY A 92 1.91 -6.65 32.07
N ASN A 93 1.98 -6.64 33.41
CA ASN A 93 1.02 -5.97 34.31
C ASN A 93 1.55 -4.66 34.87
N GLU A 94 2.59 -4.09 34.28
CA GLU A 94 3.22 -2.89 34.79
C GLU A 94 2.33 -1.66 34.69
N ILE A 95 2.12 -1.00 35.81
CA ILE A 95 1.37 0.25 35.91
C ILE A 95 2.18 1.24 36.76
N ILE A 96 2.59 2.33 36.12
CA ILE A 96 3.21 3.48 36.82
C ILE A 96 2.09 4.40 37.27
N LYS A 97 1.93 4.56 38.57
CA LYS A 97 0.82 5.34 39.17
C LYS A 97 0.92 6.83 38.87
N ARG A 98 2.13 7.35 38.82
CA ARG A 98 2.46 8.74 38.52
C ARG A 98 3.82 8.75 37.84
N GLY A 99 3.81 8.85 36.53
CA GLY A 99 5.01 8.76 35.72
C GLY A 99 5.10 9.86 34.69
N ASN A 100 6.24 9.87 34.02
CA ASN A 100 6.61 10.85 33.03
C ASN A 100 7.02 10.13 31.74
N ILE A 101 6.74 10.75 30.60
CA ILE A 101 7.14 10.25 29.28
C ILE A 101 7.86 11.38 28.55
N LEU A 102 9.10 11.13 28.17
CA LEU A 102 9.87 12.02 27.29
C LEU A 102 9.76 11.54 25.85
N ILE A 103 9.32 12.43 25.00
CA ILE A 103 9.22 12.21 23.55
C ILE A 103 10.17 13.17 22.86
N GLU A 104 11.02 12.66 21.97
CA GLU A 104 11.84 13.47 21.10
C GLU A 104 11.52 13.13 19.63
N ASN A 105 11.18 14.15 18.88
CA ASN A 105 10.68 14.04 17.52
C ASN A 105 9.40 13.15 17.49
N ASN A 106 9.49 11.94 16.94
CA ASN A 106 8.38 10.99 16.92
C ASN A 106 8.68 9.69 17.70
N ARG A 107 9.59 9.77 18.69
CA ARG A 107 10.04 8.60 19.47
C ARG A 107 9.89 8.86 20.95
N ILE A 108 9.40 7.86 21.66
CA ILE A 108 9.49 7.81 23.12
C ILE A 108 10.95 7.51 23.47
N ILE A 109 11.56 8.41 24.24
CA ILE A 109 12.97 8.31 24.66
C ILE A 109 13.06 7.71 26.03
N ASP A 110 12.14 8.10 26.95
CA ASP A 110 12.13 7.61 28.30
C ASP A 110 10.70 7.51 28.86
N VAL A 111 10.49 6.53 29.75
CA VAL A 111 9.26 6.35 30.53
C VAL A 111 9.69 6.05 31.95
N SER A 112 9.43 6.94 32.86
CA SER A 112 9.94 6.88 34.26
C SER A 112 8.85 7.13 35.28
N ASP A 113 8.97 6.50 36.45
CA ASP A 113 8.18 6.81 37.65
C ASP A 113 8.82 7.93 38.52
N GLY A 114 10.03 8.38 38.18
CA GLY A 114 10.76 9.47 38.78
C GLY A 114 10.84 10.72 37.90
N GLU A 115 11.56 11.71 38.39
CA GLU A 115 11.89 12.89 37.59
C GLU A 115 12.80 12.49 36.41
N ILE A 116 12.52 13.07 35.24
CA ILE A 116 13.39 12.95 34.08
C ILE A 116 14.24 14.21 34.02
N GLU A 117 15.56 14.03 34.18
CA GLU A 117 16.50 15.14 34.02
C GLU A 117 16.55 15.53 32.51
N ILE A 118 16.20 16.76 32.24
CA ILE A 118 16.19 17.29 30.87
C ILE A 118 16.80 18.68 30.85
N ASP A 119 17.50 18.95 29.77
CA ASP A 119 17.85 20.31 29.42
C ASP A 119 16.57 21.04 28.97
N ASN A 120 16.18 22.07 29.67
CA ASN A 120 14.88 22.75 29.51
C ASN A 120 14.81 23.63 28.26
N GLU A 121 15.86 23.74 27.44
CA GLU A 121 15.82 24.51 26.22
C GLU A 121 14.93 23.83 25.15
N GLY A 122 13.85 24.52 24.80
CA GLY A 122 13.00 24.11 23.66
C GLY A 122 12.09 22.92 23.91
N ILE A 123 11.85 22.55 25.18
CA ILE A 123 10.92 21.46 25.52
C ILE A 123 9.51 21.98 25.79
N THR A 124 8.50 21.27 25.29
CA THR A 124 7.10 21.47 25.65
C THR A 124 6.73 20.56 26.80
N VAL A 125 6.37 21.12 27.96
CA VAL A 125 5.93 20.36 29.13
C VAL A 125 4.41 20.36 29.19
N MET A 126 3.81 19.18 29.37
CA MET A 126 2.37 19.01 29.52
C MET A 126 2.06 18.27 30.82
N ASP A 127 1.29 18.90 31.71
CA ASP A 127 0.82 18.22 32.92
C ASP A 127 -0.36 17.30 32.61
N MET A 128 -0.16 16.01 32.85
CA MET A 128 -1.13 14.94 32.63
C MET A 128 -1.78 14.47 33.95
N THR A 129 -1.78 15.29 34.98
CA THR A 129 -2.40 14.93 36.28
C THR A 129 -3.85 14.50 36.04
N GLY A 130 -4.21 13.35 36.61
CA GLY A 130 -5.55 12.76 36.46
C GLY A 130 -5.82 12.07 35.11
N LYS A 131 -4.84 12.05 34.20
CA LYS A 131 -4.94 11.33 32.93
C LYS A 131 -4.29 9.95 33.00
N VAL A 132 -4.77 9.06 32.13
CA VAL A 132 -4.17 7.74 31.93
C VAL A 132 -3.59 7.71 30.52
N ILE A 133 -2.32 7.34 30.41
CA ILE A 133 -1.64 7.15 29.14
C ILE A 133 -1.40 5.66 28.92
N LEU A 134 -1.71 5.19 27.72
CA LEU A 134 -1.44 3.83 27.27
C LEU A 134 -1.00 3.89 25.79
N PRO A 135 -0.32 2.86 25.27
CA PRO A 135 -0.02 2.76 23.84
C PRO A 135 -1.29 2.85 22.99
N GLY A 136 -1.18 3.46 21.82
CA GLY A 136 -2.29 3.50 20.89
C GLY A 136 -2.74 2.10 20.46
N PHE A 137 -4.01 1.93 20.21
CA PHE A 137 -4.58 0.66 19.75
C PHE A 137 -4.09 0.31 18.36
N ILE A 138 -3.97 -0.99 18.11
CA ILE A 138 -3.61 -1.56 16.81
C ILE A 138 -4.81 -2.35 16.31
N ASP A 139 -5.41 -1.92 15.20
CA ASP A 139 -6.42 -2.71 14.51
C ASP A 139 -5.75 -3.59 13.44
N THR A 140 -5.69 -4.89 13.70
CA THR A 140 -5.00 -5.85 12.84
C THR A 140 -5.85 -6.33 11.65
N HIS A 141 -7.10 -5.92 11.58
CA HIS A 141 -8.04 -6.31 10.52
C HIS A 141 -9.02 -5.17 10.21
N ALA A 142 -8.49 -3.98 9.95
CA ALA A 142 -9.26 -2.79 9.65
C ALA A 142 -9.76 -2.81 8.21
N HIS A 143 -11.06 -2.65 8.01
CA HIS A 143 -11.62 -2.41 6.68
C HIS A 143 -11.87 -0.90 6.51
N MET A 144 -10.82 -0.17 6.18
CA MET A 144 -10.85 1.29 6.13
C MET A 144 -11.69 1.86 4.98
N ARG A 145 -11.86 1.07 3.92
CA ARG A 145 -12.67 1.40 2.72
C ARG A 145 -12.42 2.83 2.21
N PRO A 146 -11.17 3.23 1.99
CA PRO A 146 -10.92 4.46 1.26
C PRO A 146 -11.51 4.31 -0.14
N SER A 147 -11.76 5.40 -0.84
CA SER A 147 -12.30 5.33 -2.20
C SER A 147 -11.37 4.53 -3.10
N TRP A 148 -11.94 3.59 -3.83
CA TRP A 148 -11.23 2.90 -4.89
C TRP A 148 -11.13 3.82 -6.11
N THR A 149 -9.99 3.81 -6.79
CA THR A 149 -9.68 4.56 -8.01
C THR A 149 -9.42 6.06 -7.83
N LEU A 150 -10.23 6.81 -7.09
CA LEU A 150 -10.00 8.23 -6.81
C LEU A 150 -9.63 8.43 -5.35
N HIS A 151 -8.37 8.81 -5.09
CA HIS A 151 -7.89 9.06 -3.74
C HIS A 151 -8.55 10.30 -3.13
N LYS A 152 -9.03 10.17 -1.91
CA LYS A 152 -9.58 11.30 -1.15
C LYS A 152 -8.44 12.09 -0.50
N PHE A 153 -8.62 13.41 -0.40
CA PHE A 153 -7.69 14.27 0.32
C PHE A 153 -7.60 13.91 1.80
N GLN A 154 -8.70 13.50 2.42
CA GLN A 154 -8.75 13.07 3.80
C GLN A 154 -9.86 12.03 3.97
N PRO A 155 -9.54 10.73 4.07
CA PRO A 155 -10.55 9.73 4.41
C PRO A 155 -11.07 9.93 5.83
N PHE A 156 -12.39 10.00 5.99
CA PHE A 156 -13.01 10.16 7.31
C PHE A 156 -12.65 9.01 8.26
N SER A 157 -12.63 7.77 7.77
CA SER A 157 -12.29 6.59 8.56
C SER A 157 -10.93 6.70 9.25
N TYR A 158 -9.94 7.31 8.61
CA TYR A 158 -8.61 7.49 9.20
C TYR A 158 -8.62 8.46 10.38
N ALA A 159 -9.28 9.61 10.20
CA ALA A 159 -9.43 10.59 11.29
C ALA A 159 -10.27 10.02 12.45
N ALA A 160 -11.33 9.29 12.14
CA ALA A 160 -12.16 8.62 13.16
C ALA A 160 -11.36 7.58 13.96
N ASN A 161 -10.57 6.75 13.30
CA ASN A 161 -9.72 5.78 13.99
C ASN A 161 -8.76 6.45 14.98
N LEU A 162 -8.08 7.52 14.57
CA LEU A 162 -7.23 8.31 15.49
C LEU A 162 -8.01 8.89 16.66
N ALA A 163 -9.21 9.42 16.42
CA ALA A 163 -10.06 9.98 17.47
C ALA A 163 -10.47 8.94 18.52
N TYR A 164 -10.57 7.67 18.13
CA TYR A 164 -10.82 6.55 19.04
C TYR A 164 -9.56 5.87 19.57
N GLY A 165 -8.38 6.45 19.32
CA GLY A 165 -7.10 5.96 19.84
C GLY A 165 -6.47 4.82 19.04
N VAL A 166 -7.00 4.49 17.87
CA VAL A 166 -6.37 3.54 16.95
C VAL A 166 -5.28 4.26 16.17
N THR A 167 -4.02 3.92 16.45
CA THR A 167 -2.84 4.60 15.89
C THR A 167 -2.12 3.80 14.83
N THR A 168 -2.48 2.52 14.69
CA THR A 168 -1.90 1.61 13.69
C THR A 168 -2.99 0.70 13.17
N THR A 169 -3.01 0.47 11.87
CA THR A 169 -3.98 -0.40 11.21
C THR A 169 -3.31 -1.30 10.18
N ARG A 170 -3.88 -2.49 10.01
CA ARG A 170 -3.65 -3.33 8.86
C ARG A 170 -4.96 -3.45 8.09
N ASP A 171 -4.98 -3.05 6.83
CA ASP A 171 -6.16 -3.12 5.96
C ASP A 171 -6.01 -4.24 4.91
N PRO A 172 -6.55 -5.43 5.17
CA PRO A 172 -6.41 -6.57 4.26
C PRO A 172 -7.41 -6.52 3.09
N GLN A 173 -8.33 -5.56 3.06
CA GLN A 173 -9.37 -5.48 2.05
C GLN A 173 -9.07 -4.47 0.94
N THR A 174 -8.42 -3.36 1.28
CA THR A 174 -8.08 -2.32 0.30
C THR A 174 -7.02 -2.85 -0.67
N GLY A 175 -7.19 -2.59 -1.96
CA GLY A 175 -6.23 -3.00 -2.98
C GLY A 175 -4.81 -2.52 -2.66
N THR A 176 -3.81 -3.33 -2.98
CA THR A 176 -2.40 -3.06 -2.61
C THR A 176 -1.92 -1.69 -3.05
N THR A 177 -2.26 -1.27 -4.26
CA THR A 177 -1.87 0.06 -4.79
C THR A 177 -2.47 1.18 -3.95
N ASP A 178 -3.75 1.06 -3.61
CA ASP A 178 -4.46 2.09 -2.84
C ASP A 178 -3.97 2.14 -1.39
N VAL A 179 -3.83 0.98 -0.73
CA VAL A 179 -3.38 0.94 0.68
C VAL A 179 -1.98 1.49 0.84
N LEU A 180 -1.05 1.16 -0.07
CA LEU A 180 0.31 1.69 -0.04
C LEU A 180 0.34 3.19 -0.34
N THR A 181 -0.48 3.67 -1.27
CA THR A 181 -0.60 5.11 -1.56
C THR A 181 -1.09 5.88 -0.33
N TYR A 182 -2.12 5.40 0.35
CA TYR A 182 -2.60 6.04 1.57
C TYR A 182 -1.58 5.96 2.72
N SER A 183 -0.84 4.85 2.83
CA SER A 183 0.27 4.72 3.78
C SER A 183 1.34 5.79 3.54
N ASP A 184 1.75 5.98 2.29
CA ASP A 184 2.70 7.02 1.90
C ASP A 184 2.17 8.43 2.18
N MET A 185 0.89 8.68 1.92
CA MET A 185 0.25 9.97 2.21
C MET A 185 0.22 10.29 3.71
N VAL A 186 -0.01 9.29 4.57
CA VAL A 186 0.08 9.44 6.03
C VAL A 186 1.53 9.68 6.44
N ASP A 187 2.48 8.87 5.95
CA ASP A 187 3.89 8.98 6.28
C ASP A 187 4.51 10.33 5.87
N THR A 188 3.98 10.94 4.82
CA THR A 188 4.43 12.25 4.33
C THR A 188 3.65 13.43 4.90
N GLY A 189 2.72 13.19 5.83
CA GLY A 189 1.89 14.24 6.46
C GLY A 189 0.88 14.88 5.52
N LYS A 190 0.60 14.28 4.37
CA LYS A 190 -0.40 14.79 3.41
C LYS A 190 -1.82 14.59 3.90
N ILE A 191 -2.05 13.54 4.65
CA ILE A 191 -3.32 13.22 5.30
C ILE A 191 -3.09 12.80 6.75
N LEU A 192 -4.09 13.06 7.58
CA LEU A 192 -4.11 12.60 8.97
C LEU A 192 -4.67 11.18 9.02
N GLY A 193 -3.93 10.25 9.64
CA GLY A 193 -4.37 8.86 9.76
C GLY A 193 -3.49 8.03 10.66
N PRO A 194 -3.95 6.83 11.06
CA PRO A 194 -3.11 5.85 11.72
C PRO A 194 -1.99 5.39 10.78
N ARG A 195 -0.97 4.79 11.32
CA ARG A 195 0.03 4.09 10.51
C ARG A 195 -0.64 2.91 9.82
N ILE A 196 -0.45 2.77 8.51
CA ILE A 196 -1.18 1.81 7.66
C ILE A 196 -0.20 0.75 7.14
N TYR A 197 -0.62 -0.53 7.25
CA TYR A 197 0.09 -1.70 6.76
C TYR A 197 -0.84 -2.61 5.94
#